data_cd6a9f0394df2953804b8a2a2683ea00
#
_entry.id   cd6a9f0394df2953804b8a2a2683ea00
#
_cell.length_a   1.000
_cell.length_b   1.000
_cell.length_c   1.000
_cell.angle_alpha   90.00
_cell.angle_beta   90.00
_cell.angle_gamma   90.00
#
_symmetry.space_group_name_H-M   'P 1'
#
loop_
_entity.id
_entity.type
_entity.pdbx_description
1 polymer ?
#
loop_
_entity_poly.entity_id
_entity_poly.type
_entity_poly.pdbx_seq_one_letter_code
_entity_poly.pdbx_strand_id
1 'polypeptide(L)'
;MNIFFLFFSFLPAAVSLFLQVAAGAVWQIFIKEGLVKNTQGSVLFYHMIGLCVFGYWYFAVQGTGLKETAKKIKETGKNCSILTVIGIFVLGMLLCVLGNSMVGVEKYLFPSLVEQYQRMMENAGMGTSALTVFASVAVAPIGEELLCRGVTLHYTKKITPSFHIANFFQALIFGLVHFNIIQGLYAFVIGLFLGCVREKYNSLLPAMFLHFAVNASSLFLLGGLLNRIPDTPVSWAVCFVLSLAASVILLIIDKRPLFERTKIK
;
A
#
# COMPACT_ATOMS: atom_id res chain seq x y z
N MET A 1 -10.48 26.70 -1.56
CA MET A 1 -10.36 25.28 -1.16
C MET A 1 -11.73 24.81 -0.68
N ASN A 2 -12.33 23.79 -1.28
CA ASN A 2 -13.66 23.33 -0.88
C ASN A 2 -13.51 22.44 0.36
N ILE A 3 -13.95 22.94 1.51
CA ILE A 3 -13.82 22.30 2.84
C ILE A 3 -14.50 20.93 2.88
N PHE A 4 -15.56 20.75 2.08
CA PHE A 4 -16.26 19.48 1.93
C PHE A 4 -15.33 18.37 1.39
N PHE A 5 -14.61 18.64 0.29
CA PHE A 5 -13.67 17.64 -0.25
C PHE A 5 -12.46 17.41 0.63
N LEU A 6 -12.01 18.41 1.39
CA LEU A 6 -10.97 18.22 2.39
C LEU A 6 -11.40 17.21 3.45
N PHE A 7 -12.59 17.37 4.02
CA PHE A 7 -13.15 16.41 4.97
C PHE A 7 -13.23 15.00 4.36
N PHE A 8 -13.77 14.87 3.14
CA PHE A 8 -13.89 13.58 2.46
C PHE A 8 -12.55 12.96 2.06
N SER A 9 -11.45 13.72 2.03
CA SER A 9 -10.12 13.15 1.81
C SER A 9 -9.57 12.40 3.03
N PHE A 10 -9.94 12.82 4.24
CA PHE A 10 -9.53 12.16 5.49
C PHE A 10 -10.54 11.11 5.98
N LEU A 11 -11.78 11.20 5.57
CA LEU A 11 -12.84 10.30 6.01
C LEU A 11 -12.54 8.81 5.73
N PRO A 12 -11.96 8.40 4.56
CA PRO A 12 -11.58 7.01 4.33
C PRO A 12 -10.57 6.50 5.36
N ALA A 13 -9.59 7.32 5.76
CA ALA A 13 -8.65 6.97 6.82
C ALA A 13 -9.37 6.78 8.15
N ALA A 14 -10.22 7.71 8.55
CA ALA A 14 -10.99 7.61 9.80
C ALA A 14 -11.87 6.34 9.83
N VAL A 15 -12.52 6.01 8.71
CA VAL A 15 -13.29 4.76 8.57
C VAL A 15 -12.38 3.54 8.67
N SER A 16 -11.21 3.55 8.02
CA SER A 16 -10.23 2.46 8.12
C SER A 16 -9.80 2.23 9.56
N LEU A 17 -9.49 3.30 10.29
CA LEU A 17 -9.09 3.24 11.70
C LEU A 17 -10.21 2.66 12.58
N PHE A 18 -11.43 3.14 12.38
CA PHE A 18 -12.59 2.59 13.08
C PHE A 18 -12.76 1.09 12.81
N LEU A 19 -12.65 0.67 11.56
CA LEU A 19 -12.76 -0.75 11.17
C LEU A 19 -11.64 -1.60 11.78
N GLN A 20 -10.40 -1.09 11.88
CA GLN A 20 -9.30 -1.80 12.54
C GLN A 20 -9.62 -2.06 14.03
N VAL A 21 -10.03 -1.02 14.73
CA VAL A 21 -10.38 -1.12 16.17
C VAL A 21 -11.60 -2.03 16.36
N ALA A 22 -12.66 -1.83 15.58
CA ALA A 22 -13.88 -2.61 15.69
C ALA A 22 -13.65 -4.09 15.35
N ALA A 23 -12.93 -4.39 14.25
CA ALA A 23 -12.60 -5.76 13.89
C ALA A 23 -11.72 -6.44 14.94
N GLY A 24 -10.74 -5.71 15.49
CA GLY A 24 -9.92 -6.21 16.60
C GLY A 24 -10.75 -6.53 17.84
N ALA A 25 -11.67 -5.66 18.25
CA ALA A 25 -12.56 -5.89 19.39
C ALA A 25 -13.48 -7.11 19.17
N VAL A 26 -14.08 -7.22 17.99
CA VAL A 26 -14.93 -8.39 17.63
C VAL A 26 -14.10 -9.67 17.66
N TRP A 27 -12.85 -9.63 17.15
CA TRP A 27 -11.98 -10.80 17.17
C TRP A 27 -11.61 -11.25 18.59
N GLN A 28 -11.40 -10.31 19.52
CA GLN A 28 -11.17 -10.64 20.93
C GLN A 28 -12.40 -11.30 21.58
N ILE A 29 -13.62 -10.88 21.22
CA ILE A 29 -14.85 -11.56 21.64
C ILE A 29 -14.85 -13.00 21.10
N PHE A 30 -14.51 -13.23 19.84
CA PHE A 30 -14.44 -14.60 19.29
C PHE A 30 -13.45 -15.49 20.01
N ILE A 31 -12.29 -14.94 20.43
CA ILE A 31 -11.33 -15.67 21.27
C ILE A 31 -11.93 -16.01 22.63
N LYS A 32 -12.57 -15.03 23.27
CA LYS A 32 -13.18 -15.20 24.60
C LYS A 32 -14.30 -16.25 24.61
N GLU A 33 -15.12 -16.27 23.55
CA GLU A 33 -16.21 -17.25 23.36
C GLU A 33 -15.71 -18.61 22.80
N GLY A 34 -14.40 -18.78 22.62
CA GLY A 34 -13.81 -20.03 22.13
C GLY A 34 -14.07 -20.32 20.65
N LEU A 35 -14.60 -19.36 19.87
CA LEU A 35 -14.87 -19.51 18.45
C LEU A 35 -13.59 -19.55 17.61
N VAL A 36 -12.55 -18.89 18.06
CA VAL A 36 -11.20 -18.89 17.45
C VAL A 36 -10.14 -19.04 18.55
N LYS A 37 -8.96 -19.62 18.19
CA LYS A 37 -7.94 -19.97 19.17
C LYS A 37 -6.85 -18.91 19.34
N ASN A 38 -6.67 -18.03 18.37
CA ASN A 38 -5.57 -17.06 18.35
C ASN A 38 -5.92 -15.77 17.57
N THR A 39 -4.99 -14.81 17.56
CA THR A 39 -5.16 -13.53 16.89
C THR A 39 -4.85 -13.53 15.40
N GLN A 40 -4.26 -14.60 14.84
CA GLN A 40 -3.71 -14.61 13.48
C GLN A 40 -4.74 -14.34 12.37
N GLY A 41 -6.01 -14.71 12.60
CA GLY A 41 -7.09 -14.45 11.65
C GLY A 41 -7.64 -13.02 11.69
N SER A 42 -7.31 -12.24 12.71
CA SER A 42 -7.85 -10.86 12.88
C SER A 42 -7.44 -9.94 11.71
N VAL A 43 -6.23 -10.10 11.21
CA VAL A 43 -5.71 -9.34 10.07
C VAL A 43 -6.53 -9.60 8.82
N LEU A 44 -6.78 -10.87 8.50
CA LEU A 44 -7.63 -11.24 7.37
C LEU A 44 -9.05 -10.73 7.55
N PHE A 45 -9.62 -10.89 8.74
CA PHE A 45 -10.98 -10.44 9.06
C PHE A 45 -11.16 -8.94 8.83
N TYR A 46 -10.22 -8.12 9.33
CA TYR A 46 -10.21 -6.68 9.09
C TYR A 46 -10.12 -6.36 7.59
N HIS A 47 -9.17 -6.96 6.86
CA HIS A 47 -9.01 -6.67 5.44
C HIS A 47 -10.20 -7.11 4.59
N MET A 48 -10.90 -8.20 4.95
CA MET A 48 -12.14 -8.62 4.26
C MET A 48 -13.26 -7.61 4.45
N ILE A 49 -13.45 -7.08 5.67
CA ILE A 49 -14.42 -6.01 5.92
C ILE A 49 -14.03 -4.74 5.15
N GLY A 50 -12.76 -4.35 5.23
CA GLY A 50 -12.21 -3.20 4.50
C GLY A 50 -12.43 -3.31 2.99
N LEU A 51 -12.21 -4.49 2.41
CA LEU A 51 -12.45 -4.76 1.00
C LEU A 51 -13.91 -4.51 0.60
N CYS A 52 -14.87 -4.95 1.41
CA CYS A 52 -16.29 -4.72 1.16
C CYS A 52 -16.64 -3.23 1.26
N VAL A 53 -16.20 -2.55 2.32
CA VAL A 53 -16.51 -1.13 2.58
C VAL A 53 -15.87 -0.22 1.52
N PHE A 54 -14.57 -0.35 1.29
CA PHE A 54 -13.85 0.50 0.34
C PHE A 54 -14.13 0.12 -1.11
N GLY A 55 -14.44 -1.14 -1.39
CA GLY A 55 -14.93 -1.59 -2.69
C GLY A 55 -16.26 -0.93 -3.04
N TYR A 56 -17.24 -0.99 -2.13
CA TYR A 56 -18.52 -0.28 -2.31
C TYR A 56 -18.32 1.22 -2.50
N TRP A 57 -17.50 1.84 -1.63
CA TRP A 57 -17.24 3.29 -1.71
C TRP A 57 -16.55 3.68 -3.02
N TYR A 58 -15.59 2.87 -3.48
CA TYR A 58 -14.93 3.08 -4.78
C TYR A 58 -15.95 3.08 -5.94
N PHE A 59 -16.87 2.11 -5.99
CA PHE A 59 -17.91 2.10 -7.02
C PHE A 59 -18.83 3.32 -6.93
N ALA A 60 -19.20 3.73 -5.71
CA ALA A 60 -20.04 4.89 -5.49
C ALA A 60 -19.39 6.20 -5.99
N VAL A 61 -18.08 6.42 -5.71
CA VAL A 61 -17.38 7.64 -6.15
C VAL A 61 -17.01 7.64 -7.64
N GLN A 62 -16.84 6.47 -8.25
CA GLN A 62 -16.60 6.37 -9.69
C GLN A 62 -17.89 6.54 -10.51
N GLY A 63 -19.05 6.34 -9.91
CA GLY A 63 -20.33 6.34 -10.62
C GLY A 63 -20.44 5.23 -11.68
N THR A 64 -19.62 4.18 -11.56
CA THR A 64 -19.54 3.08 -12.54
C THR A 64 -20.05 1.79 -11.95
N GLY A 65 -20.82 1.04 -12.73
CA GLY A 65 -21.29 -0.29 -12.33
C GLY A 65 -20.21 -1.37 -12.50
N LEU A 66 -20.47 -2.56 -11.92
CA LEU A 66 -19.55 -3.71 -11.99
C LEU A 66 -19.17 -4.08 -13.44
N LYS A 67 -20.12 -4.00 -14.38
CA LYS A 67 -19.86 -4.32 -15.80
C LYS A 67 -18.84 -3.38 -16.44
N GLU A 68 -18.95 -2.07 -16.18
CA GLU A 68 -18.03 -1.08 -16.71
C GLU A 68 -16.63 -1.20 -16.09
N THR A 69 -16.58 -1.46 -14.80
CA THR A 69 -15.31 -1.73 -14.10
C THR A 69 -14.64 -3.00 -14.62
N ALA A 70 -15.38 -4.09 -14.83
CA ALA A 70 -14.86 -5.31 -15.43
C ALA A 70 -14.33 -5.08 -16.86
N LYS A 71 -15.03 -4.25 -17.67
CA LYS A 71 -14.54 -3.82 -18.99
C LYS A 71 -13.22 -3.07 -18.88
N LYS A 72 -13.11 -2.09 -17.97
CA LYS A 72 -11.88 -1.32 -17.74
C LYS A 72 -10.71 -2.21 -17.28
N ILE A 73 -10.95 -3.16 -16.40
CA ILE A 73 -9.95 -4.16 -15.97
C ILE A 73 -9.46 -4.96 -17.17
N LYS A 74 -10.37 -5.47 -18.00
CA LYS A 74 -10.03 -6.23 -19.22
C LYS A 74 -9.22 -5.40 -20.23
N GLU A 75 -9.58 -4.13 -20.42
CA GLU A 75 -8.85 -3.21 -21.30
C GLU A 75 -7.46 -2.92 -20.74
N THR A 76 -7.32 -2.68 -19.43
CA THR A 76 -6.03 -2.51 -18.78
C THR A 76 -5.15 -3.74 -18.97
N GLY A 77 -5.69 -4.94 -18.77
CA GLY A 77 -4.96 -6.20 -18.98
C GLY A 77 -4.48 -6.39 -20.43
N LYS A 78 -5.31 -6.02 -21.41
CA LYS A 78 -4.92 -6.08 -22.84
C LYS A 78 -3.80 -5.11 -23.20
N ASN A 79 -3.75 -3.95 -22.52
CA ASN A 79 -2.77 -2.89 -22.76
C ASN A 79 -1.48 -3.08 -21.94
N CYS A 80 -1.44 -4.04 -21.02
CA CYS A 80 -0.24 -4.41 -20.28
C CYS A 80 0.54 -5.49 -21.02
N SER A 81 1.65 -5.13 -21.65
CA SER A 81 2.58 -6.10 -22.21
C SER A 81 3.24 -6.93 -21.10
N ILE A 82 3.79 -8.10 -21.45
CA ILE A 82 4.57 -8.91 -20.50
C ILE A 82 5.76 -8.11 -19.93
N LEU A 83 6.40 -7.27 -20.74
CA LEU A 83 7.48 -6.39 -20.28
C LEU A 83 6.99 -5.37 -19.24
N THR A 84 5.77 -4.86 -19.40
CA THR A 84 5.13 -3.98 -18.41
C THR A 84 4.93 -4.71 -17.07
N VAL A 85 4.42 -5.93 -17.11
CA VAL A 85 4.21 -6.75 -15.90
C VAL A 85 5.53 -7.04 -15.20
N ILE A 86 6.55 -7.43 -15.96
CA ILE A 86 7.91 -7.64 -15.43
C ILE A 86 8.48 -6.34 -14.86
N GLY A 87 8.33 -5.21 -15.55
CA GLY A 87 8.80 -3.91 -15.07
C GLY A 87 8.14 -3.48 -13.74
N ILE A 88 6.84 -3.68 -13.60
CA ILE A 88 6.12 -3.41 -12.35
C ILE A 88 6.60 -4.34 -11.23
N PHE A 89 6.82 -5.62 -11.54
CA PHE A 89 7.32 -6.58 -10.56
C PHE A 89 8.74 -6.22 -10.09
N VAL A 90 9.65 -5.86 -11.01
CA VAL A 90 11.00 -5.38 -10.69
C VAL A 90 10.94 -4.10 -9.85
N LEU A 91 10.04 -3.17 -10.19
CA LEU A 91 9.80 -1.98 -9.37
C LEU A 91 9.36 -2.37 -7.95
N GLY A 92 8.49 -3.37 -7.79
CA GLY A 92 8.10 -3.90 -6.49
C GLY A 92 9.27 -4.45 -5.69
N MET A 93 10.18 -5.19 -6.32
CA MET A 93 11.42 -5.66 -5.68
C MET A 93 12.32 -4.50 -5.22
N LEU A 94 12.49 -3.48 -6.06
CA LEU A 94 13.28 -2.28 -5.71
C LEU A 94 12.65 -1.51 -4.53
N LEU A 95 11.33 -1.34 -4.53
CA LEU A 95 10.61 -0.68 -3.44
C LEU A 95 10.64 -1.52 -2.15
N CYS A 96 10.68 -2.85 -2.24
CA CYS A 96 10.91 -3.71 -1.11
C CYS A 96 12.32 -3.49 -0.51
N VAL A 97 13.37 -3.43 -1.33
CA VAL A 97 14.73 -3.08 -0.88
C VAL A 97 14.75 -1.69 -0.26
N LEU A 98 14.07 -0.72 -0.88
CA LEU A 98 13.96 0.65 -0.37
C LEU A 98 13.35 0.68 1.04
N GLY A 99 12.20 0.05 1.24
CA GLY A 99 11.53 -0.01 2.54
C GLY A 99 12.37 -0.69 3.62
N ASN A 100 12.99 -1.83 3.31
CA ASN A 100 13.89 -2.53 4.25
C ASN A 100 15.14 -1.69 4.57
N SER A 101 15.66 -0.95 3.58
CA SER A 101 16.81 -0.06 3.81
C SER A 101 16.45 1.11 4.74
N MET A 102 15.23 1.65 4.63
CA MET A 102 14.72 2.66 5.57
C MET A 102 14.69 2.10 6.99
N VAL A 103 14.09 0.93 7.20
CA VAL A 103 14.07 0.25 8.51
C VAL A 103 15.48 -0.02 9.01
N GLY A 104 16.40 -0.42 8.12
CA GLY A 104 17.82 -0.63 8.45
C GLY A 104 18.52 0.63 8.96
N VAL A 105 18.25 1.80 8.37
CA VAL A 105 18.75 3.11 8.85
C VAL A 105 18.05 3.50 10.16
N GLU A 106 16.73 3.36 10.23
CA GLU A 106 15.91 3.70 11.41
C GLU A 106 16.32 2.90 12.65
N LYS A 107 16.82 1.67 12.48
CA LYS A 107 17.35 0.85 13.56
C LYS A 107 18.50 1.53 14.33
N TYR A 108 19.32 2.33 13.63
CA TYR A 108 20.40 3.08 14.25
C TYR A 108 19.96 4.42 14.84
N LEU A 109 18.91 5.03 14.27
CA LEU A 109 18.40 6.32 14.73
C LEU A 109 17.38 6.16 15.87
N PHE A 110 16.54 5.13 15.79
CA PHE A 110 15.40 4.91 16.68
C PHE A 110 15.27 3.43 17.09
N PRO A 111 16.30 2.82 17.75
CA PRO A 111 16.35 1.38 17.99
C PRO A 111 15.15 0.84 18.75
N SER A 112 14.65 1.58 19.76
CA SER A 112 13.48 1.16 20.54
C SER A 112 12.19 1.13 19.73
N LEU A 113 12.00 2.05 18.78
CA LEU A 113 10.83 2.06 17.90
C LEU A 113 10.88 0.91 16.89
N VAL A 114 12.05 0.60 16.36
CA VAL A 114 12.22 -0.55 15.45
C VAL A 114 11.99 -1.87 16.20
N GLU A 115 12.46 -1.99 17.43
CA GLU A 115 12.18 -3.18 18.26
C GLU A 115 10.67 -3.34 18.52
N GLN A 116 9.97 -2.27 18.84
CA GLN A 116 8.51 -2.30 19.01
C GLN A 116 7.80 -2.72 17.71
N TYR A 117 8.24 -2.19 16.57
CA TYR A 117 7.73 -2.57 15.25
C TYR A 117 7.93 -4.06 14.98
N GLN A 118 9.14 -4.60 15.23
CA GLN A 118 9.44 -6.01 15.05
C GLN A 118 8.56 -6.91 15.92
N ARG A 119 8.42 -6.59 17.21
CA ARG A 119 7.52 -7.31 18.12
C ARG A 119 6.05 -7.26 17.65
N MET A 120 5.60 -6.13 17.10
CA MET A 120 4.25 -6.00 16.54
C MET A 120 4.06 -6.96 15.36
N MET A 121 5.03 -7.04 14.45
CA MET A 121 4.99 -7.93 13.28
C MET A 121 5.02 -9.40 13.68
N GLU A 122 5.86 -9.78 14.65
CA GLU A 122 5.91 -11.13 15.22
C GLU A 122 4.59 -11.54 15.87
N ASN A 123 4.03 -10.67 16.71
CA ASN A 123 2.74 -10.90 17.39
C ASN A 123 1.58 -11.04 16.39
N ALA A 124 1.64 -10.35 15.25
CA ALA A 124 0.71 -10.50 14.14
C ALA A 124 0.89 -11.82 13.37
N GLY A 125 1.98 -12.57 13.62
CA GLY A 125 2.30 -13.82 12.92
C GLY A 125 2.86 -13.61 11.52
N MET A 126 3.46 -12.45 11.25
CA MET A 126 4.10 -12.17 9.96
C MET A 126 5.27 -13.12 9.73
N GLY A 127 5.29 -13.76 8.55
CA GLY A 127 6.29 -14.76 8.18
C GLY A 127 6.11 -16.16 8.78
N THR A 128 5.21 -16.36 9.74
CA THR A 128 4.98 -17.66 10.40
C THR A 128 3.57 -18.22 10.18
N SER A 129 2.56 -17.35 10.10
CA SER A 129 1.17 -17.76 9.87
C SER A 129 0.81 -17.65 8.38
N ALA A 130 0.47 -18.77 7.75
CA ALA A 130 0.00 -18.78 6.35
C ALA A 130 -1.22 -17.87 6.14
N LEU A 131 -2.09 -17.76 7.13
CA LEU A 131 -3.28 -16.92 7.06
C LEU A 131 -2.92 -15.43 7.07
N THR A 132 -1.99 -15.02 7.94
CA THR A 132 -1.49 -13.64 8.01
C THR A 132 -0.70 -13.29 6.75
N VAL A 133 0.14 -14.21 6.25
CA VAL A 133 0.88 -14.04 4.99
C VAL A 133 -0.09 -13.85 3.82
N PHE A 134 -1.10 -14.69 3.69
CA PHE A 134 -2.12 -14.54 2.64
C PHE A 134 -2.87 -13.21 2.75
N ALA A 135 -3.28 -12.84 3.97
CA ALA A 135 -3.94 -11.56 4.21
C ALA A 135 -3.07 -10.38 3.76
N SER A 136 -1.81 -10.36 4.18
CA SER A 136 -0.90 -9.23 3.92
C SER A 136 -0.41 -9.16 2.47
N VAL A 137 -0.19 -10.31 1.81
CA VAL A 137 0.35 -10.33 0.44
C VAL A 137 -0.76 -10.17 -0.60
N ALA A 138 -1.92 -10.80 -0.41
CA ALA A 138 -2.95 -10.86 -1.44
C ALA A 138 -4.16 -9.95 -1.14
N VAL A 139 -4.67 -9.94 0.09
CA VAL A 139 -5.93 -9.26 0.41
C VAL A 139 -5.72 -7.79 0.76
N ALA A 140 -4.74 -7.50 1.62
CA ALA A 140 -4.43 -6.13 2.05
C ALA A 140 -4.15 -5.19 0.88
N PRO A 141 -3.29 -5.53 -0.11
CA PRO A 141 -3.04 -4.66 -1.26
C PRO A 141 -4.30 -4.23 -2.00
N ILE A 142 -5.28 -5.11 -2.13
CA ILE A 142 -6.54 -4.78 -2.82
C ILE A 142 -7.33 -3.75 -2.01
N GLY A 143 -7.54 -4.00 -0.71
CA GLY A 143 -8.30 -3.11 0.17
C GLY A 143 -7.64 -1.75 0.35
N GLU A 144 -6.33 -1.74 0.51
CA GLU A 144 -5.55 -0.51 0.73
C GLU A 144 -5.44 0.34 -0.54
N GLU A 145 -5.33 -0.27 -1.72
CA GLU A 145 -5.39 0.48 -2.98
C GLU A 145 -6.78 1.05 -3.25
N LEU A 146 -7.85 0.33 -2.91
CA LEU A 146 -9.21 0.87 -2.95
C LEU A 146 -9.36 2.08 -2.02
N LEU A 147 -8.88 1.98 -0.78
CA LEU A 147 -8.86 3.06 0.19
C LEU A 147 -8.10 4.29 -0.34
N CYS A 148 -6.82 4.11 -0.68
CA CYS A 148 -5.91 5.23 -0.93
C CYS A 148 -5.98 5.74 -2.37
N ARG A 149 -5.87 4.84 -3.38
CA ARG A 149 -5.81 5.23 -4.81
C ARG A 149 -7.18 5.25 -5.45
N GLY A 150 -8.13 4.52 -4.88
CA GLY A 150 -9.53 4.52 -5.30
C GLY A 150 -10.31 5.70 -4.75
N VAL A 151 -10.41 5.80 -3.44
CA VAL A 151 -11.29 6.75 -2.74
C VAL A 151 -10.56 8.04 -2.34
N THR A 152 -9.48 7.92 -1.55
CA THR A 152 -8.75 9.10 -1.03
C THR A 152 -8.19 9.97 -2.17
N LEU A 153 -7.49 9.38 -3.13
CA LEU A 153 -6.94 10.12 -4.28
C LEU A 153 -8.05 10.78 -5.12
N HIS A 154 -9.22 10.16 -5.24
CA HIS A 154 -10.37 10.76 -5.91
C HIS A 154 -10.78 12.08 -5.24
N TYR A 155 -10.92 12.10 -3.92
CA TYR A 155 -11.30 13.32 -3.21
C TYR A 155 -10.19 14.37 -3.18
N THR A 156 -8.93 13.97 -2.99
CA THR A 156 -7.80 14.90 -3.00
C THR A 156 -7.63 15.60 -4.34
N LYS A 157 -7.90 14.91 -5.46
CA LYS A 157 -7.92 15.53 -6.80
C LYS A 157 -9.05 16.54 -7.00
N LYS A 158 -10.11 16.50 -6.19
CA LYS A 158 -11.16 17.53 -6.17
C LYS A 158 -10.75 18.80 -5.42
N ILE A 159 -9.75 18.68 -4.52
CA ILE A 159 -9.23 19.83 -3.75
C ILE A 159 -8.16 20.56 -4.54
N THR A 160 -7.29 19.85 -5.23
CA THR A 160 -6.15 20.40 -5.94
C THR A 160 -6.06 19.86 -7.37
N PRO A 161 -5.80 20.74 -8.36
CA PRO A 161 -5.54 20.31 -9.74
C PRO A 161 -4.15 19.68 -9.90
N SER A 162 -3.26 19.81 -8.90
CA SER A 162 -1.92 19.23 -8.92
C SER A 162 -1.97 17.76 -8.49
N PHE A 163 -1.63 16.86 -9.42
CA PHE A 163 -1.46 15.46 -9.09
C PHE A 163 -0.40 15.24 -7.98
N HIS A 164 0.70 15.97 -8.01
CA HIS A 164 1.77 15.80 -7.01
C HIS A 164 1.28 16.08 -5.59
N ILE A 165 0.49 17.14 -5.41
CA ILE A 165 -0.11 17.48 -4.12
C ILE A 165 -1.11 16.40 -3.72
N ALA A 166 -2.01 15.99 -4.64
CA ALA A 166 -2.98 14.94 -4.36
C ALA A 166 -2.30 13.61 -4.02
N ASN A 167 -1.23 13.26 -4.74
CA ASN A 167 -0.44 12.07 -4.51
C ASN A 167 0.30 12.11 -3.17
N PHE A 168 0.85 13.25 -2.79
CA PHE A 168 1.46 13.44 -1.48
C PHE A 168 0.46 13.19 -0.34
N PHE A 169 -0.73 13.78 -0.41
CA PHE A 169 -1.75 13.61 0.63
C PHE A 169 -2.24 12.16 0.76
N GLN A 170 -2.52 11.48 -0.37
CA GLN A 170 -2.95 10.08 -0.29
C GLN A 170 -1.84 9.16 0.23
N ALA A 171 -0.57 9.45 -0.10
CA ALA A 171 0.57 8.70 0.40
C ALA A 171 0.80 8.94 1.91
N LEU A 172 0.62 10.19 2.36
CA LEU A 172 0.66 10.53 3.79
C LEU A 172 -0.41 9.77 4.56
N ILE A 173 -1.64 9.74 4.05
CA ILE A 173 -2.73 8.97 4.65
C ILE A 173 -2.38 7.49 4.66
N PHE A 174 -1.79 6.95 3.58
CA PHE A 174 -1.34 5.56 3.53
C PHE A 174 -0.31 5.23 4.61
N GLY A 175 0.64 6.13 4.88
CA GLY A 175 1.57 5.97 6.00
C GLY A 175 0.87 6.01 7.36
N LEU A 176 -0.03 6.97 7.57
CA LEU A 176 -0.71 7.19 8.85
C LEU A 176 -1.63 6.05 9.28
N VAL A 177 -2.31 5.39 8.35
CA VAL A 177 -3.24 4.28 8.68
C VAL A 177 -2.55 3.02 9.20
N HIS A 178 -1.22 2.94 9.14
CA HIS A 178 -0.44 1.83 9.71
C HIS A 178 -0.23 1.95 11.22
N PHE A 179 -0.48 3.12 11.85
CA PHE A 179 -0.32 3.38 13.29
C PHE A 179 1.04 3.03 13.88
N ASN A 180 2.03 2.84 13.07
CA ASN A 180 3.39 2.61 13.48
C ASN A 180 4.30 3.54 12.68
N ILE A 181 5.16 4.31 13.38
CA ILE A 181 5.95 5.35 12.70
C ILE A 181 7.00 4.75 11.76
N ILE A 182 7.61 3.63 12.14
CA ILE A 182 8.59 2.91 11.31
C ILE A 182 7.93 2.42 10.03
N GLN A 183 6.79 1.74 10.16
CA GLN A 183 6.02 1.29 9.01
C GLN A 183 5.45 2.47 8.20
N GLY A 184 4.95 3.49 8.86
CA GLY A 184 4.36 4.65 8.23
C GLY A 184 5.31 5.42 7.33
N LEU A 185 6.58 5.55 7.73
CA LEU A 185 7.59 6.25 6.94
C LEU A 185 7.87 5.53 5.61
N TYR A 186 8.16 4.24 5.63
CA TYR A 186 8.40 3.54 4.36
C TYR A 186 7.11 3.35 3.55
N ALA A 187 5.95 3.15 4.20
CA ALA A 187 4.67 3.08 3.51
C ALA A 187 4.32 4.40 2.81
N PHE A 188 4.61 5.55 3.43
CA PHE A 188 4.48 6.85 2.78
C PHE A 188 5.30 6.92 1.48
N VAL A 189 6.59 6.55 1.52
CA VAL A 189 7.46 6.58 0.34
C VAL A 189 6.95 5.63 -0.75
N ILE A 190 6.65 4.37 -0.40
CA ILE A 190 6.06 3.39 -1.34
C ILE A 190 4.72 3.92 -1.88
N GLY A 191 3.95 4.58 -1.02
CA GLY A 191 2.69 5.22 -1.35
C GLY A 191 2.75 6.22 -2.49
N LEU A 192 3.83 7.00 -2.57
CA LEU A 192 4.09 7.93 -3.67
C LEU A 192 4.27 7.20 -5.01
N PHE A 193 5.02 6.10 -5.02
CA PHE A 193 5.21 5.28 -6.23
C PHE A 193 3.92 4.59 -6.68
N LEU A 194 3.16 4.03 -5.74
CA LEU A 194 1.86 3.41 -6.02
C LEU A 194 0.88 4.40 -6.66
N GLY A 195 0.84 5.63 -6.14
CA GLY A 195 0.03 6.70 -6.72
C GLY A 195 0.49 7.10 -8.13
N CYS A 196 1.80 7.17 -8.38
CA CYS A 196 2.34 7.41 -9.72
C CYS A 196 1.96 6.30 -10.71
N VAL A 197 2.07 5.03 -10.31
CA VAL A 197 1.67 3.89 -11.15
C VAL A 197 0.16 3.92 -11.40
N ARG A 198 -0.66 4.18 -10.37
CA ARG A 198 -2.11 4.35 -10.53
C ARG A 198 -2.44 5.42 -11.58
N GLU A 199 -1.71 6.56 -11.57
CA GLU A 199 -1.93 7.67 -12.49
C GLU A 199 -1.50 7.31 -13.92
N LYS A 200 -0.28 6.80 -14.09
CA LYS A 200 0.26 6.41 -15.40
C LYS A 200 -0.62 5.42 -16.16
N TYR A 201 -1.22 4.48 -15.44
CA TYR A 201 -2.04 3.44 -16.05
C TYR A 201 -3.53 3.78 -16.02
N ASN A 202 -3.92 4.87 -15.38
CA ASN A 202 -5.32 5.24 -15.13
C ASN A 202 -6.18 4.06 -14.64
N SER A 203 -5.57 3.18 -13.84
CA SER A 203 -6.18 1.94 -13.35
C SER A 203 -5.61 1.56 -11.99
N LEU A 204 -6.43 0.97 -11.11
CA LEU A 204 -5.99 0.44 -9.83
C LEU A 204 -5.19 -0.86 -9.98
N LEU A 205 -5.47 -1.65 -11.01
CA LEU A 205 -4.90 -2.99 -11.17
C LEU A 205 -3.36 -3.01 -11.18
N PRO A 206 -2.65 -2.14 -11.93
CA PRO A 206 -1.19 -2.08 -11.87
C PRO A 206 -0.66 -1.64 -10.50
N ALA A 207 -1.35 -0.74 -9.78
CA ALA A 207 -0.96 -0.35 -8.43
C ALA A 207 -1.17 -1.49 -7.42
N MET A 208 -2.29 -2.21 -7.50
CA MET A 208 -2.54 -3.42 -6.71
C MET A 208 -1.46 -4.49 -6.97
N PHE A 209 -1.08 -4.69 -8.24
CA PHE A 209 -0.03 -5.64 -8.59
C PHE A 209 1.35 -5.19 -8.10
N LEU A 210 1.68 -3.89 -8.20
CA LEU A 210 2.91 -3.35 -7.62
C LEU A 210 2.95 -3.54 -6.11
N HIS A 211 1.86 -3.27 -5.42
CA HIS A 211 1.77 -3.43 -3.97
C HIS A 211 1.90 -4.91 -3.56
N PHE A 212 1.18 -5.81 -4.26
CA PHE A 212 1.39 -7.25 -4.13
C PHE A 212 2.86 -7.64 -4.33
N ALA A 213 3.53 -7.12 -5.37
CA ALA A 213 4.93 -7.43 -5.65
C ALA A 213 5.88 -6.95 -4.52
N VAL A 214 5.62 -5.78 -3.93
CA VAL A 214 6.37 -5.28 -2.76
C VAL A 214 6.26 -6.27 -1.60
N ASN A 215 5.02 -6.63 -1.21
CA ASN A 215 4.76 -7.49 -0.06
C ASN A 215 5.25 -8.94 -0.29
N ALA A 216 5.03 -9.48 -1.49
CA ALA A 216 5.54 -10.80 -1.87
C ALA A 216 7.07 -10.84 -1.88
N SER A 217 7.73 -9.80 -2.38
CA SER A 217 9.19 -9.71 -2.40
C SER A 217 9.78 -9.68 -0.99
N SER A 218 9.14 -8.99 -0.06
CA SER A 218 9.58 -8.94 1.34
C SER A 218 9.55 -10.33 2.00
N LEU A 219 8.51 -11.11 1.76
CA LEU A 219 8.32 -12.39 2.45
C LEU A 219 8.98 -13.58 1.75
N PHE A 220 9.00 -13.61 0.42
CA PHE A 220 9.38 -14.82 -0.31
C PHE A 220 10.70 -14.73 -1.08
N LEU A 221 11.10 -13.53 -1.52
CA LEU A 221 12.18 -13.39 -2.49
C LEU A 221 13.45 -12.77 -1.90
N LEU A 222 13.34 -11.71 -1.13
CA LEU A 222 14.48 -10.89 -0.73
C LEU A 222 14.92 -11.06 0.72
N GLY A 223 14.13 -11.73 1.57
CA GLY A 223 14.49 -11.91 2.99
C GLY A 223 15.87 -12.51 3.19
N GLY A 224 16.20 -13.62 2.49
CA GLY A 224 17.52 -14.25 2.55
C GLY A 224 18.64 -13.44 1.90
N LEU A 225 18.33 -12.60 0.89
CA LEU A 225 19.30 -11.73 0.24
C LEU A 225 19.63 -10.51 1.09
N LEU A 226 18.63 -9.89 1.69
CA LEU A 226 18.79 -8.71 2.55
C LEU A 226 19.60 -9.02 3.79
N ASN A 227 19.49 -10.24 4.32
CA ASN A 227 20.31 -10.72 5.45
C ASN A 227 21.82 -10.85 5.13
N ARG A 228 22.22 -10.75 3.84
CA ARG A 228 23.62 -10.76 3.43
C ARG A 228 24.22 -9.35 3.35
N ILE A 229 23.41 -8.32 3.44
CA ILE A 229 23.88 -6.94 3.49
C ILE A 229 24.56 -6.73 4.85
N PRO A 230 25.80 -6.20 4.88
CA PRO A 230 26.44 -5.85 6.14
C PRO A 230 25.55 -4.93 6.97
N ASP A 231 25.28 -5.30 8.23
CA ASP A 231 24.41 -4.51 9.11
C ASP A 231 25.17 -3.28 9.64
N THR A 232 25.30 -2.27 8.79
CA THR A 232 25.89 -0.97 9.11
C THR A 232 25.01 0.17 8.58
N PRO A 233 25.03 1.36 9.21
CA PRO A 233 24.25 2.51 8.72
C PRO A 233 24.62 2.89 7.30
N VAL A 234 25.90 2.77 6.94
CA VAL A 234 26.41 3.10 5.59
C VAL A 234 25.86 2.15 4.56
N SER A 235 25.89 0.83 4.83
CA SER A 235 25.35 -0.18 3.91
C SER A 235 23.87 0.05 3.62
N TRP A 236 23.09 0.32 4.67
CA TRP A 236 21.66 0.60 4.53
C TRP A 236 21.39 1.93 3.80
N ALA A 237 22.18 2.99 4.08
CA ALA A 237 22.07 4.26 3.36
C ALA A 237 22.41 4.11 1.86
N VAL A 238 23.43 3.31 1.51
CA VAL A 238 23.77 3.01 0.11
C VAL A 238 22.64 2.23 -0.56
N CYS A 239 22.11 1.20 0.08
CA CYS A 239 20.97 0.43 -0.46
C CYS A 239 19.74 1.33 -0.67
N PHE A 240 19.46 2.25 0.26
CA PHE A 240 18.39 3.23 0.13
C PHE A 240 18.58 4.11 -1.11
N VAL A 241 19.74 4.73 -1.26
CA VAL A 241 20.02 5.63 -2.40
C VAL A 241 19.94 4.89 -3.72
N LEU A 242 20.55 3.70 -3.82
CA LEU A 242 20.57 2.92 -5.06
C LEU A 242 19.16 2.42 -5.44
N SER A 243 18.41 1.89 -4.48
CA SER A 243 17.05 1.40 -4.75
C SER A 243 16.08 2.54 -5.08
N LEU A 244 16.22 3.70 -4.43
CA LEU A 244 15.43 4.89 -4.75
C LEU A 244 15.74 5.38 -6.18
N ALA A 245 17.02 5.55 -6.51
CA ALA A 245 17.44 5.98 -7.84
C ALA A 245 16.96 5.01 -8.93
N ALA A 246 17.14 3.71 -8.74
CA ALA A 246 16.67 2.69 -9.67
C ALA A 246 15.14 2.70 -9.82
N SER A 247 14.39 2.87 -8.75
CA SER A 247 12.93 2.97 -8.77
C SER A 247 12.45 4.19 -9.54
N VAL A 248 13.08 5.35 -9.33
CA VAL A 248 12.77 6.58 -10.06
C VAL A 248 13.10 6.44 -11.54
N ILE A 249 14.27 5.89 -11.88
CA ILE A 249 14.69 5.65 -13.27
C ILE A 249 13.68 4.73 -13.95
N LEU A 250 13.31 3.63 -13.33
CA LEU A 250 12.36 2.68 -13.91
C LEU A 250 10.97 3.32 -14.12
N LEU A 251 10.54 4.18 -13.20
CA LEU A 251 9.30 4.93 -13.35
C LEU A 251 9.37 5.96 -14.50
N ILE A 252 10.53 6.58 -14.76
CA ILE A 252 10.74 7.57 -15.84
C ILE A 252 10.84 6.88 -17.21
N ILE A 253 11.51 5.73 -17.30
CA ILE A 253 11.67 4.97 -18.56
C ILE A 253 10.31 4.52 -19.10
N ASP A 254 9.35 4.25 -18.26
CA ASP A 254 7.97 4.09 -18.68
C ASP A 254 7.42 5.43 -19.20
N LYS A 255 7.45 5.60 -20.51
CA LYS A 255 7.08 6.84 -21.24
C LYS A 255 5.61 7.23 -21.14
N ARG A 256 4.78 6.48 -20.43
CA ARG A 256 3.37 6.86 -20.20
C ARG A 256 3.32 8.18 -19.43
N PRO A 257 2.47 9.13 -19.87
CA PRO A 257 2.39 10.42 -19.22
C PRO A 257 1.91 10.27 -17.77
N LEU A 258 2.63 10.87 -16.83
CA LEU A 258 2.17 11.02 -15.44
C LEU A 258 0.96 11.96 -15.33
N PHE A 259 0.64 12.69 -16.40
CA PHE A 259 -0.28 13.81 -16.40
C PHE A 259 -1.12 13.86 -17.68
N GLU A 260 -2.09 13.01 -17.84
CA GLU A 260 -3.25 13.42 -18.62
C GLU A 260 -4.07 14.38 -17.75
N ARG A 261 -4.14 15.65 -18.16
CA ARG A 261 -5.16 16.57 -17.66
C ARG A 261 -6.49 15.88 -17.88
N THR A 262 -7.03 15.23 -16.88
CA THR A 262 -8.40 14.77 -16.89
C THR A 262 -9.23 16.05 -17.07
N LYS A 263 -9.77 16.26 -18.27
CA LYS A 263 -10.84 17.23 -18.47
C LYS A 263 -11.93 16.80 -17.50
N ILE A 264 -11.99 17.47 -16.37
CA ILE A 264 -13.08 17.34 -15.41
C ILE A 264 -14.31 17.81 -16.18
N LYS A 265 -15.14 16.87 -16.65
CA LYS A 265 -16.49 17.14 -17.12
C LYS A 265 -17.41 17.29 -15.91
#